data_1b1e1fda3fb5e190e072f29d76f53ded
#
_entry.id   1b1e1fda3fb5e190e072f29d76f53ded
#
_cell.length_a   1.000
_cell.length_b   1.000
_cell.length_c   1.000
_cell.angle_alpha   90.00
_cell.angle_beta   90.00
_cell.angle_gamma   90.00
#
_symmetry.space_group_name_H-M   'P 1'
#
loop_
_entity.id
_entity.type
_entity.pdbx_description
1 polymer ?
#
loop_
_entity_poly.entity_id
_entity_poly.type
_entity_poly.pdbx_seq_one_letter_code
_entity_poly.pdbx_strand_id
1 'polypeptide(L)'
;HTFVAVLHEDMPFLVDSVTAQLNRLGAEVFLVVHPILLAHRDAAGRLEKLAEATEEGAEGTPESHMLLLISEQPASRREEIRQALEGVLSDVWAAVTDWRPMRQRCQSLLRELEQTPPDLPREEIIEAIDFLEWLDNDHFTYLGYREYDFEGQGAAAAARIDEESGLGILRDPDVPVFEGLRSLGELPPDVQEWVRSPQLLRITKANRRSRVHRAVHMDTVALKRFDAAGRVVGERIFVGLFTSTAYSASPRRIPLLRRKVDDTIAAAGFVPGSHNGKRLLHILETYPRDELFQIDRQTLYETALGILHLQERQRTALFVRRDPFERFVSAMIFVP
;
A
#
# COMPACT_ATOMS: atom_id res chain seq x y z
N HIS A 1 4.55 30.75 -18.82
CA HIS A 1 3.86 29.49 -18.51
C HIS A 1 4.31 28.39 -19.47
N THR A 2 4.23 27.16 -19.03
CA THR A 2 4.47 25.95 -19.85
C THR A 2 3.17 25.17 -19.98
N PHE A 3 2.87 24.69 -21.18
CA PHE A 3 1.75 23.78 -21.42
C PHE A 3 2.27 22.33 -21.46
N VAL A 4 1.54 21.43 -20.80
CA VAL A 4 1.75 19.99 -20.85
C VAL A 4 0.49 19.37 -21.43
N ALA A 5 0.64 18.65 -22.54
CA ALA A 5 -0.44 17.86 -23.15
C ALA A 5 -0.17 16.39 -22.95
N VAL A 6 -1.16 15.65 -22.44
CA VAL A 6 -1.12 14.20 -22.27
C VAL A 6 -2.32 13.58 -22.99
N LEU A 7 -2.04 12.64 -23.86
CA LEU A 7 -3.05 11.78 -24.49
C LEU A 7 -2.80 10.35 -24.04
N HIS A 8 -3.86 9.71 -23.56
CA HIS A 8 -3.79 8.33 -23.09
C HIS A 8 -5.16 7.66 -23.24
N GLU A 9 -5.21 6.34 -23.37
CA GLU A 9 -6.46 5.61 -23.18
C GLU A 9 -7.06 5.98 -21.82
N ASP A 10 -8.39 6.18 -21.76
CA ASP A 10 -9.01 6.62 -20.50
C ASP A 10 -8.99 5.52 -19.46
N MET A 11 -8.51 5.87 -18.27
CA MET A 11 -8.45 4.97 -17.14
C MET A 11 -8.39 5.73 -15.80
N PRO A 12 -8.72 5.06 -14.69
CA PRO A 12 -8.62 5.65 -13.35
C PRO A 12 -7.20 6.16 -13.04
N PHE A 13 -7.12 7.16 -12.17
CA PHE A 13 -5.90 7.70 -11.57
C PHE A 13 -5.00 8.56 -12.46
N LEU A 14 -5.31 8.77 -13.72
CA LEU A 14 -4.46 9.55 -14.64
C LEU A 14 -4.25 10.99 -14.15
N VAL A 15 -5.32 11.74 -13.92
CA VAL A 15 -5.25 13.17 -13.53
C VAL A 15 -4.53 13.34 -12.20
N ASP A 16 -4.91 12.55 -11.20
CA ASP A 16 -4.32 12.59 -9.86
C ASP A 16 -2.80 12.33 -9.92
N SER A 17 -2.41 11.28 -10.68
CA SER A 17 -1.01 10.84 -10.77
C SER A 17 -0.15 11.84 -11.53
N VAL A 18 -0.63 12.37 -12.66
CA VAL A 18 0.06 13.41 -13.44
C VAL A 18 0.24 14.68 -12.62
N THR A 19 -0.84 15.15 -11.97
CA THR A 19 -0.80 16.37 -11.14
C THR A 19 0.14 16.20 -9.93
N ALA A 20 0.07 15.06 -9.24
CA ALA A 20 0.95 14.75 -8.11
C ALA A 20 2.43 14.72 -8.55
N GLN A 21 2.73 14.18 -9.72
CA GLN A 21 4.10 14.13 -10.25
C GLN A 21 4.63 15.53 -10.61
N LEU A 22 3.82 16.36 -11.25
CA LEU A 22 4.20 17.74 -11.56
C LEU A 22 4.51 18.53 -10.27
N ASN A 23 3.63 18.42 -9.27
CA ASN A 23 3.84 19.06 -7.96
C ASN A 23 5.13 18.55 -7.28
N ARG A 24 5.43 17.24 -7.38
CA ARG A 24 6.67 16.66 -6.84
C ARG A 24 7.93 17.22 -7.52
N LEU A 25 7.83 17.54 -8.79
CA LEU A 25 8.91 18.20 -9.55
C LEU A 25 8.98 19.70 -9.27
N GLY A 26 8.11 20.25 -8.41
CA GLY A 26 8.05 21.68 -8.10
C GLY A 26 7.45 22.52 -9.23
N ALA A 27 6.72 21.89 -10.16
CA ALA A 27 5.95 22.58 -11.18
C ALA A 27 4.54 22.86 -10.64
N GLU A 28 4.23 24.13 -10.37
CA GLU A 28 2.92 24.54 -9.90
C GLU A 28 1.89 24.38 -11.03
N VAL A 29 0.77 23.73 -10.74
CA VAL A 29 -0.31 23.50 -11.71
C VAL A 29 -1.40 24.55 -11.52
N PHE A 30 -1.64 25.39 -12.53
CA PHE A 30 -2.62 26.48 -12.49
C PHE A 30 -3.98 26.08 -13.06
N LEU A 31 -3.98 25.21 -14.09
CA LEU A 31 -5.19 24.79 -14.77
C LEU A 31 -5.04 23.35 -15.26
N VAL A 32 -6.10 22.60 -15.14
CA VAL A 32 -6.24 21.26 -15.73
C VAL A 32 -7.53 21.24 -16.55
N VAL A 33 -7.41 20.97 -17.84
CA VAL A 33 -8.53 20.69 -18.74
C VAL A 33 -8.43 19.22 -19.11
N HIS A 34 -9.49 18.44 -18.86
CA HIS A 34 -9.47 16.99 -19.02
C HIS A 34 -10.78 16.45 -19.58
N PRO A 35 -11.06 16.66 -20.89
CA PRO A 35 -12.13 15.96 -21.54
C PRO A 35 -11.77 14.48 -21.79
N ILE A 36 -12.77 13.61 -21.69
CA ILE A 36 -12.74 12.25 -22.19
C ILE A 36 -13.47 12.25 -23.52
N LEU A 37 -12.77 11.88 -24.59
CA LEU A 37 -13.29 11.88 -25.95
C LEU A 37 -13.27 10.45 -26.51
N LEU A 38 -14.23 10.14 -27.38
CA LEU A 38 -14.23 8.90 -28.13
C LEU A 38 -13.37 9.09 -29.39
N ALA A 39 -12.25 8.40 -29.45
CA ALA A 39 -11.34 8.44 -30.59
C ALA A 39 -11.54 7.25 -31.49
N HIS A 40 -11.79 7.50 -32.76
CA HIS A 40 -11.77 6.50 -33.82
C HIS A 40 -10.42 6.58 -34.56
N ARG A 41 -9.66 5.47 -34.51
CA ARG A 41 -8.35 5.38 -35.16
C ARG A 41 -8.31 4.29 -36.20
N ASP A 42 -7.56 4.52 -37.27
CA ASP A 42 -7.32 3.52 -38.29
C ASP A 42 -6.38 2.40 -37.80
N ALA A 43 -6.19 1.37 -38.62
CA ALA A 43 -5.30 0.26 -38.29
C ALA A 43 -3.84 0.65 -38.10
N ALA A 44 -3.42 1.85 -38.49
CA ALA A 44 -2.10 2.43 -38.29
C ALA A 44 -2.04 3.35 -37.02
N GLY A 45 -3.15 3.42 -36.27
CA GLY A 45 -3.27 4.24 -35.07
C GLY A 45 -3.50 5.74 -35.32
N ARG A 46 -3.74 6.15 -36.59
CA ARG A 46 -3.98 7.56 -36.92
C ARG A 46 -5.41 7.94 -36.58
N LEU A 47 -5.60 9.10 -35.99
CA LEU A 47 -6.89 9.62 -35.61
C LEU A 47 -7.72 9.94 -36.86
N GLU A 48 -8.91 9.34 -36.99
CA GLU A 48 -9.87 9.60 -38.07
C GLU A 48 -11.00 10.49 -37.58
N LYS A 49 -11.52 10.25 -36.38
CA LYS A 49 -12.64 11.01 -35.80
C LYS A 49 -12.51 11.16 -34.30
N LEU A 50 -12.92 12.30 -33.76
CA LEU A 50 -13.18 12.53 -32.34
C LEU A 50 -14.65 12.87 -32.17
N ALA A 51 -15.25 12.31 -31.10
CA ALA A 51 -16.61 12.60 -30.69
C ALA A 51 -16.68 12.80 -29.19
N GLU A 52 -17.64 13.55 -28.71
CA GLU A 52 -17.93 13.61 -27.27
C GLU A 52 -18.63 12.30 -26.84
N ALA A 53 -18.30 11.80 -25.63
CA ALA A 53 -18.93 10.58 -25.10
C ALA A 53 -20.44 10.72 -24.90
N THR A 54 -20.97 11.94 -24.90
CA THR A 54 -22.39 12.30 -24.78
C THR A 54 -23.14 12.31 -26.11
N GLU A 55 -22.46 12.24 -27.26
CA GLU A 55 -23.09 12.21 -28.57
C GLU A 55 -23.81 10.88 -28.80
N GLU A 56 -25.07 10.94 -29.22
CA GLU A 56 -25.90 9.75 -29.50
C GLU A 56 -25.32 8.98 -30.68
N GLY A 57 -25.02 7.70 -30.48
CA GLY A 57 -24.41 6.83 -31.50
C GLY A 57 -22.90 7.06 -31.71
N ALA A 58 -22.22 7.76 -30.83
CA ALA A 58 -20.78 7.91 -30.89
C ALA A 58 -20.09 6.56 -30.61
N GLU A 59 -19.22 6.15 -31.52
CA GLU A 59 -18.37 4.95 -31.40
C GLU A 59 -16.91 5.38 -31.32
N GLY A 60 -16.09 4.58 -30.61
CA GLY A 60 -14.65 4.83 -30.47
C GLY A 60 -14.10 4.32 -29.16
N THR A 61 -12.79 4.41 -29.01
CA THR A 61 -12.10 4.10 -27.75
C THR A 61 -12.09 5.38 -26.90
N PRO A 62 -12.48 5.31 -25.61
CA PRO A 62 -12.36 6.44 -24.70
C PRO A 62 -10.89 6.83 -24.52
N GLU A 63 -10.55 8.07 -24.83
CA GLU A 63 -9.23 8.66 -24.62
C GLU A 63 -9.33 9.87 -23.68
N SER A 64 -8.41 9.90 -22.73
CA SER A 64 -8.19 11.00 -21.82
C SER A 64 -7.28 12.03 -22.49
N HIS A 65 -7.80 13.23 -22.72
CA HIS A 65 -7.10 14.35 -23.31
C HIS A 65 -6.83 15.38 -22.21
N MET A 66 -5.63 15.39 -21.63
CA MET A 66 -5.31 16.34 -20.58
C MET A 66 -4.44 17.48 -21.13
N LEU A 67 -4.86 18.72 -20.85
CA LEU A 67 -4.06 19.92 -21.06
C LEU A 67 -3.84 20.60 -19.71
N LEU A 68 -2.58 20.72 -19.29
CA LEU A 68 -2.22 21.34 -18.01
C LEU A 68 -1.41 22.62 -18.29
N LEU A 69 -1.79 23.70 -17.60
CA LEU A 69 -1.01 24.92 -17.54
C LEU A 69 -0.19 24.92 -16.25
N ILE A 70 1.13 24.95 -16.39
CA ILE A 70 2.06 24.89 -15.25
C ILE A 70 2.96 26.13 -15.20
N SER A 71 3.65 26.32 -14.08
CA SER A 71 4.69 27.33 -13.94
C SER A 71 5.73 27.19 -15.05
N GLU A 72 6.33 28.32 -15.45
CA GLU A 72 7.30 28.34 -16.55
C GLU A 72 8.48 27.41 -16.26
N GLN A 73 8.79 26.53 -17.23
CA GLN A 73 9.87 25.56 -17.12
C GLN A 73 10.94 25.84 -18.20
N PRO A 74 12.22 25.94 -17.83
CA PRO A 74 13.29 26.05 -18.79
C PRO A 74 13.39 24.81 -19.67
N ALA A 75 13.92 24.95 -20.87
CA ALA A 75 14.00 23.88 -21.87
C ALA A 75 14.67 22.60 -21.32
N SER A 76 15.71 22.74 -20.49
CA SER A 76 16.39 21.63 -19.85
C SER A 76 15.50 20.79 -18.93
N ARG A 77 14.52 21.40 -18.25
CA ARG A 77 13.61 20.67 -17.36
C ARG A 77 12.43 20.05 -18.07
N ARG A 78 12.08 20.53 -19.25
CA ARG A 78 10.92 19.99 -20.01
C ARG A 78 11.13 18.50 -20.33
N GLU A 79 12.33 18.09 -20.67
CA GLU A 79 12.65 16.69 -20.95
C GLU A 79 12.58 15.84 -19.68
N GLU A 80 13.08 16.32 -18.55
CA GLU A 80 12.95 15.67 -17.24
C GLU A 80 11.47 15.47 -16.88
N ILE A 81 10.65 16.51 -17.06
CA ILE A 81 9.21 16.45 -16.80
C ILE A 81 8.54 15.43 -17.72
N ARG A 82 8.87 15.42 -19.02
CA ARG A 82 8.31 14.46 -20.00
C ARG A 82 8.60 13.03 -19.57
N GLN A 83 9.87 12.70 -19.30
CA GLN A 83 10.29 11.36 -18.88
C GLN A 83 9.62 10.94 -17.57
N ALA A 84 9.53 11.86 -16.62
CA ALA A 84 8.87 11.58 -15.34
C ALA A 84 7.36 11.30 -15.50
N LEU A 85 6.68 12.02 -16.38
CA LEU A 85 5.27 11.80 -16.70
C LEU A 85 5.05 10.49 -17.46
N GLU A 86 5.90 10.16 -18.43
CA GLU A 86 5.86 8.86 -19.12
C GLU A 86 6.00 7.69 -18.14
N GLY A 87 6.93 7.80 -17.18
CA GLY A 87 7.08 6.81 -16.13
C GLY A 87 5.84 6.68 -15.23
N VAL A 88 5.16 7.80 -14.93
CA VAL A 88 3.90 7.77 -14.17
C VAL A 88 2.78 7.12 -14.97
N LEU A 89 2.63 7.47 -16.25
CA LEU A 89 1.62 6.89 -17.13
C LEU A 89 1.82 5.38 -17.28
N SER A 90 3.07 4.92 -17.40
CA SER A 90 3.41 3.50 -17.42
C SER A 90 3.02 2.79 -16.11
N ASP A 91 3.28 3.40 -14.95
CA ASP A 91 2.87 2.83 -13.65
C ASP A 91 1.33 2.77 -13.52
N VAL A 92 0.61 3.81 -13.95
CA VAL A 92 -0.86 3.84 -13.95
C VAL A 92 -1.40 2.72 -14.84
N TRP A 93 -0.89 2.64 -16.08
CA TRP A 93 -1.30 1.62 -17.04
C TRP A 93 -1.08 0.20 -16.48
N ALA A 94 0.09 -0.07 -15.92
CA ALA A 94 0.40 -1.38 -15.36
C ALA A 94 -0.54 -1.73 -14.20
N ALA A 95 -0.75 -0.80 -13.26
CA ALA A 95 -1.61 -1.02 -12.10
C ALA A 95 -3.08 -1.26 -12.51
N VAL A 96 -3.61 -0.48 -13.46
CA VAL A 96 -5.00 -0.60 -13.91
C VAL A 96 -5.21 -1.86 -14.75
N THR A 97 -4.28 -2.17 -15.67
CA THR A 97 -4.37 -3.36 -16.52
C THR A 97 -4.33 -4.64 -15.69
N ASP A 98 -3.49 -4.68 -14.66
CA ASP A 98 -3.33 -5.87 -13.80
C ASP A 98 -4.23 -5.88 -12.57
N TRP A 99 -5.12 -4.92 -12.42
CA TRP A 99 -6.02 -4.87 -11.26
C TRP A 99 -6.82 -6.18 -11.07
N ARG A 100 -7.43 -6.69 -12.16
CA ARG A 100 -8.17 -7.97 -12.11
C ARG A 100 -7.26 -9.17 -11.81
N PRO A 101 -6.12 -9.37 -12.49
CA PRO A 101 -5.13 -10.38 -12.14
C PRO A 101 -4.68 -10.31 -10.66
N MET A 102 -4.39 -9.13 -10.12
CA MET A 102 -4.00 -8.97 -8.71
C MET A 102 -5.12 -9.39 -7.74
N ARG A 103 -6.38 -9.01 -8.01
CA ARG A 103 -7.53 -9.50 -7.24
C ARG A 103 -7.69 -11.02 -7.32
N GLN A 104 -7.51 -11.61 -8.49
CA GLN A 104 -7.55 -13.07 -8.66
C GLN A 104 -6.45 -13.77 -7.84
N ARG A 105 -5.26 -13.17 -7.72
CA ARG A 105 -4.22 -13.67 -6.81
C ARG A 105 -4.69 -13.65 -5.35
N CYS A 106 -5.27 -12.54 -4.89
CA CYS A 106 -5.84 -12.45 -3.53
C CYS A 106 -6.89 -13.53 -3.28
N GLN A 107 -7.84 -13.71 -4.19
CA GLN A 107 -8.88 -14.74 -4.11
C GLN A 107 -8.33 -16.18 -4.19
N SER A 108 -7.23 -16.38 -4.91
CA SER A 108 -6.56 -17.70 -4.94
C SER A 108 -5.89 -18.01 -3.61
N LEU A 109 -5.29 -17.01 -2.96
CA LEU A 109 -4.71 -17.14 -1.62
C LEU A 109 -5.76 -17.43 -0.56
N LEU A 110 -6.93 -16.78 -0.63
CA LEU A 110 -8.06 -17.09 0.25
C LEU A 110 -8.45 -18.57 0.15
N ARG A 111 -8.65 -19.05 -1.06
CA ARG A 111 -8.99 -20.47 -1.29
C ARG A 111 -7.88 -21.43 -0.82
N GLU A 112 -6.62 -21.08 -1.01
CA GLU A 112 -5.49 -21.86 -0.53
C GLU A 112 -5.51 -21.99 1.00
N LEU A 113 -5.72 -20.87 1.72
CA LEU A 113 -5.80 -20.88 3.18
C LEU A 113 -7.00 -21.65 3.72
N GLU A 114 -8.14 -21.63 3.03
CA GLU A 114 -9.34 -22.39 3.41
C GLU A 114 -9.17 -23.89 3.20
N GLN A 115 -8.54 -24.30 2.08
CA GLN A 115 -8.43 -25.69 1.67
C GLN A 115 -7.20 -26.39 2.26
N THR A 116 -6.09 -25.67 2.37
CA THR A 116 -4.78 -26.21 2.78
C THR A 116 -4.10 -25.24 3.76
N PRO A 117 -4.72 -25.02 4.94
CA PRO A 117 -4.15 -24.09 5.91
C PRO A 117 -2.76 -24.57 6.39
N PRO A 118 -1.81 -23.64 6.63
CA PRO A 118 -0.54 -23.98 7.25
C PRO A 118 -0.75 -24.46 8.69
N ASP A 119 0.26 -25.15 9.24
CA ASP A 119 0.25 -25.59 10.64
C ASP A 119 0.54 -24.39 11.58
N LEU A 120 -0.46 -23.55 11.73
CA LEU A 120 -0.46 -22.33 12.56
C LEU A 120 -1.71 -22.29 13.45
N PRO A 121 -1.74 -21.47 14.50
CA PRO A 121 -2.94 -21.31 15.31
C PRO A 121 -4.16 -20.96 14.46
N ARG A 122 -5.24 -21.72 14.64
CA ARG A 122 -6.48 -21.56 13.83
C ARG A 122 -6.99 -20.13 13.81
N GLU A 123 -6.86 -19.43 14.92
CA GLU A 123 -7.30 -18.03 15.04
C GLU A 123 -6.47 -17.09 14.17
N GLU A 124 -5.18 -17.35 13.97
CA GLU A 124 -4.31 -16.57 13.09
C GLU A 124 -4.72 -16.77 11.63
N ILE A 125 -5.05 -18.00 11.25
CA ILE A 125 -5.51 -18.34 9.90
C ILE A 125 -6.86 -17.66 9.62
N ILE A 126 -7.81 -17.72 10.55
CA ILE A 126 -9.13 -17.06 10.42
C ILE A 126 -8.95 -15.53 10.26
N GLU A 127 -8.13 -14.91 11.10
CA GLU A 127 -7.88 -13.46 10.98
C GLU A 127 -7.20 -13.08 9.67
N ALA A 128 -6.33 -13.93 9.13
CA ALA A 128 -5.70 -13.69 7.83
C ALA A 128 -6.71 -13.83 6.68
N ILE A 129 -7.60 -14.83 6.72
CA ILE A 129 -8.69 -15.00 5.76
C ILE A 129 -9.61 -13.78 5.80
N ASP A 130 -10.15 -13.44 6.97
CA ASP A 130 -11.03 -12.29 7.15
C ASP A 130 -10.37 -10.99 6.66
N PHE A 131 -9.06 -10.83 6.88
CA PHE A 131 -8.32 -9.64 6.42
C PHE A 131 -8.17 -9.61 4.90
N LEU A 132 -7.87 -10.73 4.26
CA LEU A 132 -7.77 -10.79 2.79
C LEU A 132 -9.14 -10.57 2.13
N GLU A 133 -10.22 -11.09 2.70
CA GLU A 133 -11.60 -10.80 2.26
C GLU A 133 -11.92 -9.31 2.41
N TRP A 134 -11.59 -8.74 3.56
CA TRP A 134 -11.76 -7.32 3.81
C TRP A 134 -10.94 -6.47 2.83
N LEU A 135 -9.69 -6.88 2.54
CA LEU A 135 -8.80 -6.22 1.59
C LEU A 135 -9.40 -6.19 0.18
N ASP A 136 -9.93 -7.36 -0.29
CA ASP A 136 -10.54 -7.51 -1.62
C ASP A 136 -11.92 -6.84 -1.75
N ASN A 137 -12.55 -6.49 -0.63
CA ASN A 137 -13.81 -5.76 -0.59
C ASN A 137 -13.60 -4.24 -0.57
N ASP A 138 -12.89 -3.71 -1.57
CA ASP A 138 -12.66 -2.29 -1.85
C ASP A 138 -11.97 -1.49 -0.72
N HIS A 139 -11.21 -2.17 0.16
CA HIS A 139 -10.42 -1.51 1.21
C HIS A 139 -8.96 -1.28 0.83
N PHE A 140 -8.55 -1.78 -0.34
CA PHE A 140 -7.18 -1.65 -0.83
C PHE A 140 -7.13 -1.40 -2.33
N THR A 141 -6.38 -0.38 -2.75
CA THR A 141 -6.06 -0.12 -4.14
C THR A 141 -4.81 -0.90 -4.49
N TYR A 142 -4.96 -2.00 -5.20
CA TYR A 142 -3.85 -2.84 -5.67
C TYR A 142 -3.04 -2.07 -6.70
N LEU A 143 -1.73 -1.97 -6.50
CA LEU A 143 -0.80 -1.34 -7.43
C LEU A 143 0.24 -2.32 -7.98
N GLY A 144 0.59 -3.34 -7.21
CA GLY A 144 1.55 -4.36 -7.62
C GLY A 144 1.44 -5.65 -6.80
N TYR A 145 1.92 -6.74 -7.38
CA TYR A 145 2.05 -8.04 -6.73
C TYR A 145 3.34 -8.72 -7.17
N ARG A 146 3.99 -9.49 -6.26
CA ARG A 146 5.18 -10.29 -6.57
C ARG A 146 5.39 -11.38 -5.53
N GLU A 147 6.00 -12.48 -5.95
CA GLU A 147 6.40 -13.60 -5.09
C GLU A 147 7.92 -13.63 -4.90
N TYR A 148 8.33 -14.08 -3.73
CA TYR A 148 9.72 -14.26 -3.34
C TYR A 148 9.94 -15.64 -2.76
N ASP A 149 11.03 -16.30 -3.17
CA ASP A 149 11.56 -17.52 -2.56
C ASP A 149 12.70 -17.18 -1.61
N PHE A 150 12.72 -17.76 -0.42
CA PHE A 150 13.80 -17.58 0.53
C PHE A 150 14.79 -18.72 0.40
N GLU A 151 16.01 -18.39 0.02
CA GLU A 151 17.13 -19.32 -0.18
C GLU A 151 18.21 -19.10 0.88
N GLY A 152 19.03 -20.10 1.13
CA GLY A 152 20.18 -20.02 2.05
C GLY A 152 19.82 -19.73 3.50
N GLN A 153 20.83 -19.59 4.34
CA GLN A 153 20.73 -19.20 5.76
C GLN A 153 21.92 -18.31 6.16
N GLY A 154 21.76 -17.53 7.23
CA GLY A 154 22.80 -16.62 7.72
C GLY A 154 23.31 -15.66 6.64
N ALA A 155 24.60 -15.57 6.45
CA ALA A 155 25.21 -14.67 5.45
C ALA A 155 24.88 -15.05 3.99
N ALA A 156 24.48 -16.29 3.72
CA ALA A 156 24.05 -16.76 2.39
C ALA A 156 22.53 -16.62 2.18
N ALA A 157 21.81 -16.03 3.11
CA ALA A 157 20.38 -15.83 2.99
C ALA A 157 20.04 -14.82 1.87
N ALA A 158 19.13 -15.20 0.98
CA ALA A 158 18.65 -14.36 -0.11
C ALA A 158 17.14 -14.53 -0.29
N ALA A 159 16.50 -13.49 -0.83
CA ALA A 159 15.14 -13.56 -1.35
C ALA A 159 15.22 -13.45 -2.87
N ARG A 160 14.93 -14.56 -3.56
CA ARG A 160 14.87 -14.60 -5.01
C ARG A 160 13.48 -14.20 -5.49
N ILE A 161 13.44 -13.34 -6.48
CA ILE A 161 12.19 -12.96 -7.15
C ILE A 161 11.76 -14.11 -8.07
N ASP A 162 10.48 -14.49 -7.99
CA ASP A 162 9.82 -15.20 -9.07
C ASP A 162 9.43 -14.16 -10.15
N GLU A 163 10.24 -14.11 -11.22
CA GLU A 163 10.09 -13.09 -12.28
C GLU A 163 8.77 -13.20 -13.03
N GLU A 164 8.15 -14.40 -13.10
CA GLU A 164 6.87 -14.62 -13.77
C GLU A 164 5.67 -14.20 -12.90
N SER A 165 5.88 -13.97 -11.60
CA SER A 165 4.82 -13.61 -10.67
C SER A 165 4.45 -12.13 -10.71
N GLY A 166 5.31 -11.26 -11.27
CA GLY A 166 5.20 -9.81 -11.20
C GLY A 166 3.95 -9.26 -11.90
N LEU A 167 3.14 -8.45 -11.18
CA LEU A 167 1.96 -7.77 -11.69
C LEU A 167 1.97 -6.29 -11.32
N GLY A 168 1.28 -5.47 -12.10
CA GLY A 168 1.18 -4.02 -11.88
C GLY A 168 2.56 -3.36 -11.93
N ILE A 169 2.81 -2.42 -11.01
CA ILE A 169 4.09 -1.71 -10.92
C ILE A 169 5.29 -2.60 -10.54
N LEU A 170 5.02 -3.87 -10.21
CA LEU A 170 6.04 -4.88 -9.89
C LEU A 170 6.26 -5.88 -11.03
N ARG A 171 5.75 -5.62 -12.24
CA ARG A 171 6.09 -6.39 -13.46
C ARG A 171 7.59 -6.36 -13.74
N ASP A 172 8.20 -5.18 -13.59
CA ASP A 172 9.63 -4.99 -13.74
C ASP A 172 10.36 -5.55 -12.49
N PRO A 173 11.16 -6.63 -12.62
CA PRO A 173 11.88 -7.22 -11.50
C PRO A 173 12.89 -6.26 -10.87
N ASP A 174 13.34 -5.22 -11.56
CA ASP A 174 14.28 -4.25 -11.03
C ASP A 174 13.62 -3.22 -10.09
N VAL A 175 12.31 -3.14 -10.07
CA VAL A 175 11.58 -2.30 -9.11
C VAL A 175 11.60 -2.95 -7.72
N PRO A 176 12.32 -2.39 -6.72
CA PRO A 176 12.37 -2.97 -5.39
C PRO A 176 11.10 -2.67 -4.61
N VAL A 177 10.59 -3.65 -3.84
CA VAL A 177 9.57 -3.43 -2.81
C VAL A 177 10.24 -2.91 -1.55
N PHE A 178 11.33 -3.55 -1.15
CA PHE A 178 12.18 -3.17 -0.03
C PHE A 178 13.63 -3.13 -0.47
N GLU A 179 14.35 -2.11 -0.04
CA GLU A 179 15.81 -2.11 -0.14
C GLU A 179 16.38 -3.23 0.74
N GLY A 180 17.34 -3.98 0.23
CA GLY A 180 18.00 -5.08 0.96
C GLY A 180 17.23 -6.40 1.01
N LEU A 181 15.97 -6.50 0.56
CA LEU A 181 15.25 -7.77 0.60
C LEU A 181 15.95 -8.86 -0.24
N ARG A 182 16.57 -8.50 -1.36
CA ARG A 182 17.34 -9.45 -2.20
C ARG A 182 18.57 -10.01 -1.49
N SER A 183 19.20 -9.23 -0.62
CA SER A 183 20.40 -9.56 0.14
C SER A 183 20.07 -9.79 1.62
N LEU A 184 19.21 -10.74 1.93
CA LEU A 184 18.79 -11.04 3.31
C LEU A 184 19.98 -11.28 4.23
N GLY A 185 21.06 -11.88 3.72
CA GLY A 185 22.28 -12.16 4.49
C GLY A 185 23.05 -10.94 4.95
N GLU A 186 22.81 -9.77 4.33
CA GLU A 186 23.41 -8.49 4.71
C GLU A 186 22.60 -7.74 5.79
N LEU A 187 21.36 -8.17 6.02
CA LEU A 187 20.51 -7.58 7.05
C LEU A 187 20.94 -8.02 8.46
N PRO A 188 20.67 -7.22 9.49
CA PRO A 188 20.90 -7.62 10.88
C PRO A 188 20.23 -8.97 11.21
N PRO A 189 20.81 -9.81 12.08
CA PRO A 189 20.30 -11.15 12.38
C PRO A 189 18.85 -11.16 12.89
N ASP A 190 18.47 -10.18 13.70
CA ASP A 190 17.10 -9.98 14.21
C ASP A 190 16.11 -9.66 13.09
N VAL A 191 16.52 -8.91 12.07
CA VAL A 191 15.70 -8.64 10.89
C VAL A 191 15.56 -9.89 10.01
N GLN A 192 16.63 -10.68 9.84
CA GLN A 192 16.58 -11.96 9.15
C GLN A 192 15.61 -12.93 9.83
N GLU A 193 15.68 -13.04 11.17
CA GLU A 193 14.78 -13.85 11.97
C GLU A 193 13.33 -13.37 11.85
N TRP A 194 13.12 -12.07 11.93
CA TRP A 194 11.79 -11.46 11.77
C TRP A 194 11.20 -11.71 10.37
N VAL A 195 12.00 -11.61 9.29
CA VAL A 195 11.55 -11.94 7.93
C VAL A 195 11.11 -13.40 7.83
N ARG A 196 11.80 -14.31 8.52
CA ARG A 196 11.52 -15.76 8.53
C ARG A 196 10.59 -16.21 9.65
N SER A 197 10.10 -15.27 10.48
CA SER A 197 9.13 -15.61 11.53
C SER A 197 7.88 -16.24 10.93
N PRO A 198 7.25 -17.22 11.61
CA PRO A 198 6.09 -17.94 11.06
C PRO A 198 4.79 -17.13 11.10
N GLN A 199 4.84 -15.84 11.35
CA GLN A 199 3.67 -14.96 11.27
C GLN A 199 3.09 -14.96 9.86
N LEU A 200 1.88 -15.50 9.68
CA LEU A 200 1.27 -15.74 8.38
C LEU A 200 1.14 -14.47 7.53
N LEU A 201 0.65 -13.39 8.12
CA LEU A 201 0.37 -12.14 7.43
C LEU A 201 1.08 -10.97 8.11
N ARG A 202 1.70 -10.11 7.31
CA ARG A 202 2.44 -8.93 7.75
C ARG A 202 2.08 -7.70 6.93
N ILE A 203 1.86 -6.59 7.61
CA ILE A 203 1.58 -5.30 6.99
C ILE A 203 2.70 -4.34 7.34
N THR A 204 3.30 -3.72 6.32
CA THR A 204 4.35 -2.71 6.51
C THR A 204 4.25 -1.61 5.46
N LYS A 205 5.04 -0.54 5.59
CA LYS A 205 5.20 0.46 4.53
C LYS A 205 6.33 0.07 3.60
N ALA A 206 6.17 0.30 2.29
CA ALA A 206 7.26 0.20 1.33
C ALA A 206 8.19 1.42 1.44
N ASN A 207 9.46 1.26 1.05
CA ASN A 207 10.41 2.39 1.00
C ASN A 207 10.08 3.40 -0.10
N ARG A 208 9.17 3.04 -0.99
CA ARG A 208 8.83 3.83 -2.17
C ARG A 208 7.48 4.52 -1.99
N ARG A 209 7.42 5.80 -2.37
CA ARG A 209 6.14 6.50 -2.52
C ARG A 209 5.45 6.05 -3.79
N SER A 210 4.13 5.96 -3.74
CA SER A 210 3.32 5.74 -4.94
C SER A 210 3.48 6.91 -5.91
N ARG A 211 3.50 6.57 -7.20
CA ARG A 211 3.32 7.51 -8.31
C ARG A 211 1.91 7.43 -8.89
N VAL A 212 1.13 6.46 -8.44
CA VAL A 212 -0.26 6.23 -8.87
C VAL A 212 -1.20 6.72 -7.79
N HIS A 213 -2.22 7.48 -8.17
CA HIS A 213 -3.28 8.02 -7.33
C HIS A 213 -2.77 9.03 -6.28
N ARG A 214 -2.18 8.59 -5.17
CA ARG A 214 -1.73 9.46 -4.07
C ARG A 214 -0.23 9.33 -3.85
N ALA A 215 0.49 10.45 -3.72
CA ALA A 215 1.95 10.49 -3.52
C ALA A 215 2.34 10.21 -2.05
N VAL A 216 1.89 9.08 -1.49
CA VAL A 216 2.21 8.61 -0.14
C VAL A 216 3.03 7.32 -0.19
N HIS A 217 3.70 6.96 0.92
CA HIS A 217 4.37 5.66 1.03
C HIS A 217 3.35 4.53 0.89
N MET A 218 3.63 3.60 -0.02
CA MET A 218 2.74 2.48 -0.28
C MET A 218 2.69 1.52 0.92
N ASP A 219 1.56 0.85 1.06
CA ASP A 219 1.38 -0.23 2.00
C ASP A 219 1.78 -1.55 1.33
N THR A 220 2.37 -2.44 2.12
CA THR A 220 2.66 -3.82 1.69
C THR A 220 1.92 -4.79 2.57
N VAL A 221 1.27 -5.76 1.94
CA VAL A 221 0.63 -6.89 2.59
C VAL A 221 1.37 -8.14 2.13
N ALA A 222 2.16 -8.72 3.04
CA ALA A 222 2.96 -9.90 2.78
C ALA A 222 2.33 -11.13 3.43
N LEU A 223 2.12 -12.19 2.64
CA LEU A 223 1.63 -13.49 3.08
C LEU A 223 2.76 -14.52 2.96
N LYS A 224 3.08 -15.19 4.07
CA LYS A 224 4.13 -16.21 4.11
C LYS A 224 3.73 -17.47 3.36
N ARG A 225 4.73 -18.11 2.74
CA ARG A 225 4.62 -19.46 2.18
C ARG A 225 5.38 -20.45 3.06
N PHE A 226 4.76 -21.61 3.28
CA PHE A 226 5.30 -22.65 4.14
C PHE A 226 5.56 -23.92 3.33
N ASP A 227 6.61 -24.66 3.70
CA ASP A 227 6.82 -26.03 3.21
C ASP A 227 6.01 -27.03 4.04
N ALA A 228 6.08 -28.32 3.64
CA ALA A 228 5.39 -29.40 4.34
C ALA A 228 5.89 -29.62 5.79
N ALA A 229 7.03 -29.07 6.16
CA ALA A 229 7.60 -29.10 7.52
C ALA A 229 7.23 -27.85 8.34
N GLY A 230 6.37 -26.97 7.84
CA GLY A 230 5.96 -25.74 8.51
C GLY A 230 7.02 -24.63 8.52
N ARG A 231 8.07 -24.75 7.71
CA ARG A 231 9.12 -23.72 7.61
C ARG A 231 8.73 -22.66 6.57
N VAL A 232 9.03 -21.40 6.87
CA VAL A 232 8.83 -20.30 5.93
C VAL A 232 9.83 -20.42 4.79
N VAL A 233 9.33 -20.59 3.55
CA VAL A 233 10.12 -20.74 2.32
C VAL A 233 10.01 -19.56 1.36
N GLY A 234 9.17 -18.59 1.66
CA GLY A 234 8.99 -17.41 0.82
C GLY A 234 7.84 -16.54 1.27
N GLU A 235 7.53 -15.54 0.48
CA GLU A 235 6.36 -14.69 0.71
C GLU A 235 5.76 -14.16 -0.60
N ARG A 236 4.48 -13.86 -0.55
CA ARG A 236 3.71 -13.21 -1.59
C ARG A 236 3.36 -11.82 -1.12
N ILE A 237 3.70 -10.81 -1.91
CA ILE A 237 3.57 -9.40 -1.50
C ILE A 237 2.63 -8.66 -2.43
N PHE A 238 1.57 -8.10 -1.86
CA PHE A 238 0.77 -7.04 -2.49
C PHE A 238 1.32 -5.69 -2.08
N VAL A 239 1.41 -4.79 -3.04
CA VAL A 239 1.76 -3.38 -2.82
C VAL A 239 0.60 -2.52 -3.29
N GLY A 240 0.25 -1.52 -2.49
CA GLY A 240 -0.87 -0.65 -2.82
C GLY A 240 -1.13 0.43 -1.78
N LEU A 241 -2.38 0.87 -1.70
CA LEU A 241 -2.81 1.93 -0.80
C LEU A 241 -4.13 1.52 -0.13
N PHE A 242 -4.19 1.58 1.19
CA PHE A 242 -5.48 1.46 1.87
C PHE A 242 -6.41 2.61 1.46
N THR A 243 -7.68 2.29 1.23
CA THR A 243 -8.70 3.28 0.88
C THR A 243 -9.08 4.16 2.07
N SER A 244 -9.74 5.28 1.83
CA SER A 244 -10.21 6.18 2.89
C SER A 244 -11.09 5.49 3.93
N THR A 245 -11.84 4.47 3.52
CA THR A 245 -12.69 3.65 4.40
C THR A 245 -11.86 2.93 5.46
N ALA A 246 -10.66 2.45 5.13
CA ALA A 246 -9.76 1.81 6.10
C ALA A 246 -9.33 2.77 7.22
N TYR A 247 -9.22 4.07 6.92
CA TYR A 247 -8.81 5.09 7.89
C TYR A 247 -9.97 5.62 8.74
N SER A 248 -11.18 5.61 8.20
CA SER A 248 -12.39 6.14 8.89
C SER A 248 -13.14 5.08 9.69
N ALA A 249 -13.02 3.80 9.33
CA ALA A 249 -13.67 2.70 10.05
C ALA A 249 -13.07 2.52 11.46
N SER A 250 -13.91 2.05 12.41
CA SER A 250 -13.43 1.61 13.72
C SER A 250 -12.42 0.46 13.56
N PRO A 251 -11.25 0.49 14.26
CA PRO A 251 -10.28 -0.59 14.21
C PRO A 251 -10.86 -1.94 14.67
N ARG A 252 -11.91 -1.93 15.47
CA ARG A 252 -12.61 -3.15 15.91
C ARG A 252 -13.42 -3.82 14.79
N ARG A 253 -13.62 -3.15 13.65
CA ARG A 253 -14.25 -3.71 12.45
C ARG A 253 -13.24 -4.17 11.39
N ILE A 254 -11.96 -3.90 11.62
CA ILE A 254 -10.89 -4.26 10.70
C ILE A 254 -10.20 -5.52 11.23
N PRO A 255 -10.22 -6.63 10.47
CA PRO A 255 -9.51 -7.84 10.87
C PRO A 255 -8.03 -7.56 11.16
N LEU A 256 -7.39 -8.33 12.02
CA LEU A 256 -6.08 -8.10 12.62
C LEU A 256 -6.07 -6.94 13.63
N LEU A 257 -6.65 -5.77 13.31
CA LEU A 257 -6.68 -4.62 14.23
C LEU A 257 -7.64 -4.88 15.39
N ARG A 258 -8.81 -5.50 15.13
CA ARG A 258 -9.78 -5.86 16.17
C ARG A 258 -9.12 -6.66 17.29
N ARG A 259 -8.27 -7.65 16.95
CA ARG A 259 -7.54 -8.45 17.94
C ARG A 259 -6.54 -7.62 18.74
N LYS A 260 -5.74 -6.77 18.08
CA LYS A 260 -4.80 -5.89 18.77
C LYS A 260 -5.50 -4.99 19.77
N VAL A 261 -6.66 -4.43 19.39
CA VAL A 261 -7.47 -3.57 20.25
C VAL A 261 -8.06 -4.36 21.43
N ASP A 262 -8.70 -5.50 21.14
CA ASP A 262 -9.34 -6.31 22.19
C ASP A 262 -8.32 -6.91 23.16
N ASP A 263 -7.16 -7.38 22.68
CA ASP A 263 -6.05 -7.87 23.51
C ASP A 263 -5.48 -6.75 24.40
N THR A 264 -5.34 -5.53 23.87
CA THR A 264 -4.88 -4.37 24.64
C THR A 264 -5.89 -3.99 25.75
N ILE A 265 -7.17 -3.99 25.44
CA ILE A 265 -8.22 -3.72 26.43
C ILE A 265 -8.23 -4.80 27.51
N ALA A 266 -8.13 -6.08 27.14
CA ALA A 266 -8.09 -7.19 28.05
C ALA A 266 -6.86 -7.14 28.99
N ALA A 267 -5.69 -6.87 28.43
CA ALA A 267 -4.44 -6.74 29.19
C ALA A 267 -4.46 -5.58 30.19
N ALA A 268 -5.15 -4.48 29.85
CA ALA A 268 -5.28 -3.33 30.73
C ALA A 268 -6.17 -3.61 31.98
N GLY A 269 -7.06 -4.61 31.91
CA GLY A 269 -7.84 -5.07 33.07
C GLY A 269 -8.83 -4.05 33.63
N PHE A 270 -9.16 -2.99 32.88
CA PHE A 270 -10.16 -2.00 33.35
C PHE A 270 -11.56 -2.57 33.28
N VAL A 271 -12.37 -2.24 34.28
CA VAL A 271 -13.80 -2.61 34.27
C VAL A 271 -14.48 -2.03 33.02
N PRO A 272 -15.18 -2.85 32.22
CA PRO A 272 -15.92 -2.37 31.05
C PRO A 272 -16.88 -1.23 31.44
N GLY A 273 -16.85 -0.13 30.66
CA GLY A 273 -17.68 1.06 30.92
C GLY A 273 -17.15 2.00 32.01
N SER A 274 -16.09 1.66 32.75
CA SER A 274 -15.39 2.58 33.63
C SER A 274 -14.80 3.77 32.89
N HIS A 275 -14.49 4.85 33.60
CA HIS A 275 -13.87 6.03 33.01
C HIS A 275 -12.58 5.69 32.24
N ASN A 276 -11.64 4.97 32.87
CA ASN A 276 -10.39 4.56 32.23
C ASN A 276 -10.60 3.57 31.09
N GLY A 277 -11.56 2.64 31.20
CA GLY A 277 -11.89 1.72 30.08
C GLY A 277 -12.43 2.45 28.85
N LYS A 278 -13.31 3.46 29.03
CA LYS A 278 -13.82 4.28 27.92
C LYS A 278 -12.71 5.15 27.29
N ARG A 279 -11.83 5.71 28.12
CA ARG A 279 -10.69 6.52 27.64
C ARG A 279 -9.70 5.68 26.86
N LEU A 280 -9.35 4.50 27.35
CA LEU A 280 -8.47 3.57 26.63
C LEU A 280 -9.06 3.18 25.27
N LEU A 281 -10.36 2.84 25.25
CA LEU A 281 -11.05 2.55 24.01
C LEU A 281 -10.98 3.74 23.04
N HIS A 282 -11.22 4.95 23.50
CA HIS A 282 -11.13 6.16 22.68
C HIS A 282 -9.72 6.36 22.11
N ILE A 283 -8.67 6.16 22.91
CA ILE A 283 -7.27 6.22 22.46
C ILE A 283 -7.04 5.22 21.31
N LEU A 284 -7.49 3.98 21.48
CA LEU A 284 -7.32 2.93 20.48
C LEU A 284 -8.15 3.19 19.20
N GLU A 285 -9.35 3.74 19.33
CA GLU A 285 -10.20 4.12 18.21
C GLU A 285 -9.63 5.29 17.40
N THR A 286 -8.92 6.21 18.04
CA THR A 286 -8.31 7.37 17.39
C THR A 286 -6.82 7.16 17.04
N TYR A 287 -6.27 5.99 17.35
CA TYR A 287 -4.87 5.67 17.05
C TYR A 287 -4.61 5.76 15.54
N PRO A 288 -3.48 6.35 15.07
CA PRO A 288 -3.16 6.42 13.65
C PRO A 288 -3.19 5.03 12.99
N ARG A 289 -4.00 4.84 11.95
CA ARG A 289 -4.23 3.52 11.32
C ARG A 289 -2.96 2.90 10.77
N ASP A 290 -2.13 3.71 10.10
CA ASP A 290 -0.84 3.24 9.57
C ASP A 290 0.07 2.69 10.67
N GLU A 291 0.05 3.33 11.83
CA GLU A 291 0.82 2.87 12.98
C GLU A 291 0.18 1.63 13.61
N LEU A 292 -1.14 1.61 13.75
CA LEU A 292 -1.87 0.48 14.34
C LEU A 292 -1.70 -0.82 13.53
N PHE A 293 -1.59 -0.74 12.20
CA PHE A 293 -1.29 -1.90 11.37
C PHE A 293 0.09 -2.49 11.68
N GLN A 294 1.08 -1.67 11.96
CA GLN A 294 2.48 -2.06 12.04
C GLN A 294 2.97 -2.35 13.46
N ILE A 295 2.42 -1.65 14.46
CA ILE A 295 2.85 -1.75 15.87
C ILE A 295 2.56 -3.16 16.41
N ASP A 296 3.50 -3.72 17.17
CA ASP A 296 3.28 -4.97 17.90
C ASP A 296 2.37 -4.74 19.13
N ARG A 297 1.83 -5.84 19.68
CA ARG A 297 0.84 -5.78 20.77
C ARG A 297 1.40 -5.19 22.05
N GLN A 298 2.65 -5.53 22.39
CA GLN A 298 3.26 -5.05 23.62
C GLN A 298 3.53 -3.54 23.57
N THR A 299 4.12 -3.08 22.47
CA THR A 299 4.38 -1.65 22.25
C THR A 299 3.07 -0.84 22.18
N LEU A 300 2.01 -1.39 21.55
CA LEU A 300 0.69 -0.76 21.53
C LEU A 300 0.12 -0.60 22.94
N TYR A 301 0.18 -1.67 23.75
CA TYR A 301 -0.28 -1.66 25.14
C TYR A 301 0.44 -0.59 25.97
N GLU A 302 1.77 -0.60 25.92
CA GLU A 302 2.60 0.38 26.68
C GLU A 302 2.33 1.82 26.25
N THR A 303 2.22 2.05 24.94
CA THR A 303 1.95 3.38 24.38
C THR A 303 0.55 3.86 24.75
N ALA A 304 -0.48 3.02 24.61
CA ALA A 304 -1.87 3.38 24.90
C ALA A 304 -2.07 3.69 26.39
N LEU A 305 -1.45 2.90 27.29
CA LEU A 305 -1.45 3.20 28.72
C LEU A 305 -0.64 4.45 29.05
N GLY A 306 0.51 4.65 28.39
CA GLY A 306 1.28 5.88 28.51
C GLY A 306 0.44 7.11 28.19
N ILE A 307 -0.29 7.10 27.07
CA ILE A 307 -1.21 8.18 26.67
C ILE A 307 -2.32 8.36 27.71
N LEU A 308 -2.93 7.27 28.20
CA LEU A 308 -3.97 7.32 29.21
C LEU A 308 -3.49 8.06 30.48
N HIS A 309 -2.30 7.74 30.95
CA HIS A 309 -1.71 8.39 32.14
C HIS A 309 -1.36 9.86 31.90
N LEU A 310 -0.99 10.25 30.67
CA LEU A 310 -0.71 11.67 30.34
C LEU A 310 -1.95 12.55 30.42
N GLN A 311 -3.12 12.00 30.11
CA GLN A 311 -4.38 12.73 30.21
C GLN A 311 -4.71 13.15 31.65
N GLU A 312 -4.20 12.41 32.62
CA GLU A 312 -4.34 12.77 34.06
C GLU A 312 -3.36 13.88 34.51
N ARG A 313 -2.24 14.03 33.81
CA ARG A 313 -1.15 14.94 34.19
C ARG A 313 -0.90 16.11 33.23
N GLN A 314 -1.65 16.20 32.12
CA GLN A 314 -1.55 17.23 31.07
C GLN A 314 -0.09 17.53 30.67
N ARG A 315 0.64 16.51 30.27
CA ARG A 315 2.03 16.64 29.79
C ARG A 315 2.14 16.25 28.35
N THR A 316 2.96 16.99 27.61
CA THR A 316 3.38 16.56 26.26
C THR A 316 4.33 15.37 26.40
N ALA A 317 4.16 14.35 25.57
CA ALA A 317 5.06 13.21 25.48
C ALA A 317 5.30 12.79 24.03
N LEU A 318 6.45 12.19 23.82
CA LEU A 318 6.88 11.61 22.55
C LEU A 318 6.94 10.10 22.69
N PHE A 319 6.23 9.40 21.81
CA PHE A 319 6.32 7.95 21.65
C PHE A 319 7.04 7.65 20.34
N VAL A 320 8.04 6.78 20.39
CA VAL A 320 8.90 6.48 19.26
C VAL A 320 8.92 4.97 19.02
N ARG A 321 8.71 4.57 17.77
CA ARG A 321 8.87 3.18 17.33
C ARG A 321 9.79 3.12 16.12
N ARG A 322 10.73 2.19 16.11
CA ARG A 322 11.54 1.86 14.92
C ARG A 322 10.81 0.87 14.04
N ASP A 323 10.87 1.07 12.75
CA ASP A 323 10.46 0.06 11.76
C ASP A 323 11.35 -1.20 11.91
N PRO A 324 10.79 -2.41 11.82
CA PRO A 324 11.59 -3.65 11.91
C PRO A 324 12.73 -3.74 10.91
N PHE A 325 12.63 -3.12 9.73
CA PHE A 325 13.71 -3.02 8.75
C PHE A 325 14.61 -1.79 8.95
N GLU A 326 14.46 -1.05 10.05
CA GLU A 326 15.19 0.18 10.36
C GLU A 326 15.13 1.29 9.30
N ARG A 327 14.12 1.28 8.43
CA ARG A 327 13.95 2.21 7.30
C ARG A 327 13.44 3.58 7.74
N PHE A 328 12.66 3.64 8.81
CA PHE A 328 12.10 4.87 9.37
C PHE A 328 11.83 4.73 10.87
N VAL A 329 11.65 5.88 11.49
CA VAL A 329 11.21 5.99 12.88
C VAL A 329 9.83 6.63 12.87
N SER A 330 8.85 5.96 13.46
CA SER A 330 7.54 6.54 13.75
C SER A 330 7.64 7.36 15.04
N ALA A 331 7.22 8.62 14.97
CA ALA A 331 7.22 9.53 16.10
C ALA A 331 5.81 10.09 16.31
N MET A 332 5.19 9.75 17.42
CA MET A 332 3.87 10.25 17.80
C MET A 332 4.00 11.21 18.99
N ILE A 333 3.57 12.45 18.78
CA ILE A 333 3.58 13.49 19.80
C ILE A 333 2.15 13.61 20.35
N PHE A 334 2.01 13.33 21.63
CA PHE A 334 0.77 13.60 22.35
C PHE A 334 0.84 14.99 22.98
N VAL A 335 -0.12 15.83 22.65
CA VAL A 335 -0.31 17.16 23.25
C VAL A 335 -1.65 17.14 23.96
N PRO A 336 -1.72 17.47 25.27
CA PRO A 336 -2.93 17.43 26.07
C PRO A 336 -4.00 18.43 25.63
#